data_86c57e801f2150c12a9adc92ffb87204
#
_entry.id   86c57e801f2150c12a9adc92ffb87204
#
_cell.length_a   1.000
_cell.length_b   1.000
_cell.length_c   1.000
_cell.angle_alpha   90.00
_cell.angle_beta   90.00
_cell.angle_gamma   90.00
#
_symmetry.space_group_name_H-M   'P 1'
#
loop_
_entity.id
_entity.type
_entity.pdbx_description
1 polymer ?
#
loop_
_entity_poly.entity_id
_entity_poly.type
_entity_poly.pdbx_seq_one_letter_code
_entity_poly.pdbx_strand_id
1 'polypeptide(L)'
;MYWSPPLIVTRESEKKYLSHASPTKPLPLPRLEDPSTVDLTIVVPAYNETERLPDMMAATIKHLTSAGLKDKRSFEILIVDDGSRDGTSATALKLAYKYSTCDIKVVTLEKNVGKGGAVRHGMLYGGGERLLMADADGASRIDDLEGLWKKMDEIAPGNVPGVVVGSRAHLVKSEAVVKVCFLKSSL
;
A
#
# COMPACT_ATOMS: atom_id res chain seq x y z
N MET A 1 21.17 18.24 -21.98
CA MET A 1 20.58 18.75 -20.73
C MET A 1 19.97 17.55 -20.00
N TYR A 2 20.61 17.05 -18.95
CA TYR A 2 20.08 15.92 -18.18
C TYR A 2 18.96 16.45 -17.28
N TRP A 3 17.73 15.98 -17.48
CA TRP A 3 16.64 16.27 -16.59
C TRP A 3 16.82 15.43 -15.32
N SER A 4 17.04 16.08 -14.18
CA SER A 4 17.02 15.43 -12.87
C SER A 4 15.64 15.68 -12.26
N PRO A 5 14.88 14.64 -11.89
CA PRO A 5 13.61 14.83 -11.21
C PRO A 5 13.86 15.58 -9.89
N PRO A 6 12.92 16.42 -9.45
CA PRO A 6 13.03 17.11 -8.17
C PRO A 6 13.17 16.08 -7.04
N LEU A 7 14.05 16.37 -6.08
CA LEU A 7 14.20 15.55 -4.88
C LEU A 7 12.87 15.55 -4.11
N ILE A 8 12.29 14.35 -3.95
CA ILE A 8 11.14 14.17 -3.06
C ILE A 8 11.68 14.14 -1.64
N VAL A 9 11.47 15.23 -0.91
CA VAL A 9 11.88 15.36 0.50
C VAL A 9 10.69 14.94 1.37
N THR A 10 10.87 13.88 2.15
CA THR A 10 9.88 13.45 3.14
C THR A 10 9.97 14.33 4.39
N ARG A 11 8.86 14.89 4.83
CA ARG A 11 8.78 15.75 6.02
C ARG A 11 8.54 14.90 7.29
N GLU A 12 8.84 15.48 8.46
CA GLU A 12 8.67 14.77 9.73
C GLU A 12 7.20 14.44 10.05
N SER A 13 6.25 15.26 9.59
CA SER A 13 4.81 14.99 9.68
C SER A 13 4.40 13.78 8.86
N GLU A 14 5.03 13.59 7.71
CA GLU A 14 4.77 12.51 6.76
C GLU A 14 5.37 11.16 7.18
N LYS A 15 6.24 11.14 8.20
CA LYS A 15 6.79 9.93 8.82
C LYS A 15 5.90 9.37 9.93
N LYS A 16 4.66 9.82 9.99
CA LYS A 16 3.69 9.45 11.01
C LYS A 16 2.36 9.08 10.36
N TYR A 17 1.61 8.23 11.04
CA TYR A 17 0.29 7.80 10.59
C TYR A 17 -0.77 7.97 11.67
N LEU A 18 -2.01 8.03 11.26
CA LEU A 18 -3.20 7.89 12.10
C LEU A 18 -3.84 6.52 11.84
N SER A 19 -4.52 5.97 12.85
CA SER A 19 -5.26 4.72 12.76
C SER A 19 -6.51 4.77 13.65
N HIS A 20 -7.34 3.72 13.63
CA HIS A 20 -8.46 3.62 14.55
C HIS A 20 -8.00 3.61 16.03
N ALA A 21 -6.85 2.99 16.32
CA ALA A 21 -6.31 2.93 17.69
C ALA A 21 -5.69 4.26 18.15
N SER A 22 -5.28 5.12 17.21
CA SER A 22 -4.70 6.43 17.49
C SER A 22 -5.16 7.49 16.48
N PRO A 23 -6.43 7.94 16.58
CA PRO A 23 -7.03 8.78 15.54
C PRO A 23 -6.63 10.26 15.62
N THR A 24 -6.14 10.71 16.77
CA THR A 24 -5.78 12.11 17.02
C THR A 24 -4.32 12.30 17.36
N LYS A 25 -3.62 11.21 17.75
CA LYS A 25 -2.20 11.25 18.09
C LYS A 25 -1.41 10.47 17.05
N PRO A 26 -0.71 11.14 16.12
CA PRO A 26 0.07 10.46 15.10
C PRO A 26 1.16 9.56 15.69
N LEU A 27 1.26 8.33 15.21
CA LEU A 27 2.29 7.36 15.59
C LEU A 27 3.40 7.31 14.53
N PRO A 28 4.65 7.01 14.91
CA PRO A 28 5.73 6.91 13.94
C PRO A 28 5.52 5.71 13.01
N LEU A 29 5.81 5.90 11.73
CA LEU A 29 5.92 4.81 10.76
C LEU A 29 7.21 4.01 11.01
N PRO A 30 7.24 2.71 10.67
CA PRO A 30 8.47 1.94 10.68
C PRO A 30 9.45 2.50 9.65
N ARG A 31 10.73 2.20 9.82
CA ARG A 31 11.78 2.52 8.84
C ARG A 31 12.08 1.29 7.98
N LEU A 32 12.74 1.51 6.88
CA LEU A 32 13.14 0.42 5.98
C LEU A 32 14.06 -0.60 6.68
N GLU A 33 14.90 -0.11 7.61
CA GLU A 33 15.85 -0.91 8.37
C GLU A 33 15.22 -1.66 9.56
N ASP A 34 13.99 -1.29 9.95
CA ASP A 34 13.31 -1.96 11.06
C ASP A 34 12.88 -3.37 10.64
N PRO A 35 12.88 -4.35 11.55
CA PRO A 35 12.35 -5.68 11.27
C PRO A 35 10.90 -5.63 10.80
N SER A 36 10.54 -6.53 9.89
CA SER A 36 9.15 -6.64 9.45
C SER A 36 8.24 -7.05 10.61
N THR A 37 7.08 -6.38 10.72
CA THR A 37 6.08 -6.63 11.78
C THR A 37 4.90 -7.46 11.31
N VAL A 38 4.70 -7.53 9.99
CA VAL A 38 3.65 -8.31 9.32
C VAL A 38 4.20 -8.93 8.02
N ASP A 39 3.49 -9.92 7.48
CA ASP A 39 3.91 -10.58 6.23
C ASP A 39 3.67 -9.69 5.00
N LEU A 40 2.64 -8.85 5.02
CA LEU A 40 2.22 -8.05 3.87
C LEU A 40 1.84 -6.63 4.26
N THR A 41 2.40 -5.62 3.58
CA THR A 41 1.84 -4.27 3.52
C THR A 41 1.18 -4.04 2.17
N ILE A 42 -0.09 -3.64 2.17
CA ILE A 42 -0.75 -3.12 0.97
C ILE A 42 -0.62 -1.60 0.97
N VAL A 43 0.18 -1.08 0.07
CA VAL A 43 0.38 0.36 -0.14
C VAL A 43 -0.68 0.88 -1.11
N VAL A 44 -1.52 1.80 -0.64
CA VAL A 44 -2.61 2.39 -1.40
C VAL A 44 -2.35 3.88 -1.58
N PRO A 45 -1.74 4.31 -2.71
CA PRO A 45 -1.64 5.73 -3.03
C PRO A 45 -3.02 6.27 -3.37
N ALA A 46 -3.43 7.37 -2.76
CA ALA A 46 -4.74 7.99 -2.94
C ALA A 46 -4.61 9.48 -3.20
N TYR A 47 -5.33 10.00 -4.20
CA TYR A 47 -5.46 11.42 -4.45
C TYR A 47 -6.85 11.73 -4.99
N ASN A 48 -7.69 12.39 -4.17
CA ASN A 48 -9.10 12.67 -4.46
C ASN A 48 -9.89 11.38 -4.77
N GLU A 49 -9.86 10.42 -3.81
CA GLU A 49 -10.44 9.09 -3.93
C GLU A 49 -11.60 8.84 -2.96
N THR A 50 -12.22 9.89 -2.42
CA THR A 50 -13.30 9.80 -1.41
C THR A 50 -14.41 8.85 -1.82
N GLU A 51 -14.77 8.81 -3.11
CA GLU A 51 -15.87 7.97 -3.62
C GLU A 51 -15.44 6.53 -3.91
N ARG A 52 -14.22 6.32 -4.41
CA ARG A 52 -13.77 5.00 -4.90
C ARG A 52 -13.06 4.17 -3.84
N LEU A 53 -12.34 4.83 -2.93
CA LEU A 53 -11.60 4.18 -1.85
C LEU A 53 -12.45 3.21 -1.00
N PRO A 54 -13.73 3.51 -0.63
CA PRO A 54 -14.53 2.60 0.18
C PRO A 54 -14.78 1.23 -0.46
N ASP A 55 -15.08 1.19 -1.75
CA ASP A 55 -15.37 -0.07 -2.46
C ASP A 55 -14.11 -0.91 -2.64
N MET A 56 -12.98 -0.27 -3.00
CA MET A 56 -11.68 -0.93 -3.07
C MET A 56 -11.29 -1.54 -1.73
N MET A 57 -11.40 -0.78 -0.64
CA MET A 57 -11.09 -1.27 0.71
C MET A 57 -11.98 -2.42 1.13
N ALA A 58 -13.28 -2.36 0.83
CA ALA A 58 -14.22 -3.44 1.14
C ALA A 58 -13.84 -4.74 0.41
N ALA A 59 -13.52 -4.67 -0.88
CA ALA A 59 -13.08 -5.81 -1.67
C ALA A 59 -11.76 -6.39 -1.14
N THR A 60 -10.79 -5.53 -0.85
CA THR A 60 -9.47 -5.92 -0.33
C THR A 60 -9.58 -6.63 1.01
N ILE A 61 -10.31 -6.04 1.97
CA ILE A 61 -10.46 -6.61 3.31
C ILE A 61 -11.24 -7.93 3.24
N LYS A 62 -12.31 -7.99 2.44
CA LYS A 62 -13.08 -9.22 2.22
C LYS A 62 -12.19 -10.36 1.71
N HIS A 63 -11.30 -10.08 0.75
CA HIS A 63 -10.35 -11.06 0.23
C HIS A 63 -9.39 -11.54 1.31
N LEU A 64 -8.69 -10.61 1.99
CA LEU A 64 -7.66 -10.92 2.98
C LEU A 64 -8.20 -11.63 4.23
N THR A 65 -9.47 -11.36 4.59
CA THR A 65 -10.13 -11.98 5.75
C THR A 65 -10.98 -13.21 5.39
N SER A 66 -10.96 -13.63 4.12
CA SER A 66 -11.73 -14.80 3.68
C SER A 66 -11.26 -16.09 4.36
N ALA A 67 -12.18 -17.05 4.52
CA ALA A 67 -11.87 -18.36 5.06
C ALA A 67 -10.78 -19.04 4.21
N GLY A 68 -9.67 -19.43 4.84
CA GLY A 68 -8.52 -20.04 4.15
C GLY A 68 -7.38 -19.06 3.80
N LEU A 69 -7.58 -17.75 3.89
CA LEU A 69 -6.52 -16.74 3.77
C LEU A 69 -6.25 -16.03 5.11
N LYS A 70 -7.27 -15.87 5.96
CA LYS A 70 -7.20 -15.14 7.23
C LYS A 70 -6.08 -15.59 8.15
N ASP A 71 -5.78 -16.89 8.19
CA ASP A 71 -4.76 -17.45 9.08
C ASP A 71 -3.43 -17.74 8.37
N LYS A 72 -3.32 -17.38 7.09
CA LYS A 72 -2.12 -17.68 6.29
C LYS A 72 -1.05 -16.60 6.40
N ARG A 73 -1.45 -15.34 6.63
CA ARG A 73 -0.51 -14.23 6.69
C ARG A 73 -1.09 -13.04 7.44
N SER A 74 -0.25 -12.38 8.20
CA SER A 74 -0.54 -11.10 8.81
C SER A 74 -0.42 -9.98 7.77
N PHE A 75 -1.24 -8.92 7.90
CA PHE A 75 -1.20 -7.81 6.95
C PHE A 75 -1.53 -6.47 7.60
N GLU A 76 -1.04 -5.42 6.97
CA GLU A 76 -1.46 -4.05 7.19
C GLU A 76 -1.84 -3.37 5.86
N ILE A 77 -2.66 -2.34 5.93
CA ILE A 77 -3.00 -1.49 4.78
C ILE A 77 -2.50 -0.08 5.08
N LEU A 78 -1.58 0.41 4.26
CA LEU A 78 -1.01 1.74 4.37
C LEU A 78 -1.57 2.63 3.27
N ILE A 79 -2.55 3.47 3.64
CA ILE A 79 -3.14 4.47 2.73
C ILE A 79 -2.25 5.71 2.77
N VAL A 80 -1.72 6.09 1.62
CA VAL A 80 -0.89 7.30 1.46
C VAL A 80 -1.69 8.33 0.68
N ASP A 81 -2.29 9.26 1.39
CA ASP A 81 -3.03 10.38 0.81
C ASP A 81 -2.05 11.45 0.31
N ASP A 82 -1.99 11.62 -1.00
CA ASP A 82 -1.08 12.53 -1.71
C ASP A 82 -1.59 13.98 -1.70
N GLY A 83 -1.97 14.47 -0.53
CA GLY A 83 -2.44 15.85 -0.34
C GLY A 83 -3.79 16.13 -0.99
N SER A 84 -4.76 15.23 -0.83
CA SER A 84 -6.13 15.38 -1.34
C SER A 84 -6.85 16.59 -0.79
N ARG A 85 -7.84 17.06 -1.56
CA ARG A 85 -8.68 18.23 -1.21
C ARG A 85 -10.16 17.90 -1.04
N ASP A 86 -10.54 16.64 -1.29
CA ASP A 86 -11.93 16.15 -1.28
C ASP A 86 -12.33 15.42 0.01
N GLY A 87 -11.42 15.32 1.00
CA GLY A 87 -11.67 14.61 2.25
C GLY A 87 -11.25 13.13 2.24
N THR A 88 -10.42 12.71 1.29
CA THR A 88 -9.91 11.33 1.20
C THR A 88 -9.28 10.84 2.50
N SER A 89 -8.42 11.63 3.18
CA SER A 89 -7.84 11.27 4.49
C SER A 89 -8.92 10.99 5.55
N ALA A 90 -9.95 11.83 5.62
CA ALA A 90 -11.06 11.64 6.58
C ALA A 90 -11.86 10.37 6.26
N THR A 91 -12.08 10.08 4.98
CA THR A 91 -12.73 8.83 4.54
C THR A 91 -11.87 7.62 4.87
N ALA A 92 -10.55 7.67 4.65
CA ALA A 92 -9.62 6.62 5.02
C ALA A 92 -9.65 6.31 6.52
N LEU A 93 -9.68 7.33 7.38
CA LEU A 93 -9.81 7.15 8.83
C LEU A 93 -11.16 6.56 9.22
N LYS A 94 -12.27 6.95 8.59
CA LYS A 94 -13.59 6.31 8.81
C LYS A 94 -13.55 4.83 8.45
N LEU A 95 -12.85 4.47 7.38
CA LEU A 95 -12.67 3.08 6.98
C LEU A 95 -11.80 2.31 7.99
N ALA A 96 -10.75 2.93 8.54
CA ALA A 96 -9.96 2.33 9.62
C ALA A 96 -10.80 2.02 10.86
N TYR A 97 -11.75 2.90 11.20
CA TYR A 97 -12.71 2.64 12.27
C TYR A 97 -13.70 1.53 11.92
N LYS A 98 -14.27 1.57 10.73
CA LYS A 98 -15.23 0.55 10.26
C LYS A 98 -14.62 -0.85 10.27
N TYR A 99 -13.35 -0.98 9.94
CA TYR A 99 -12.61 -2.24 9.88
C TYR A 99 -11.56 -2.33 10.98
N SER A 100 -11.94 -2.01 12.22
CA SER A 100 -11.05 -1.91 13.40
C SER A 100 -10.32 -3.21 13.78
N THR A 101 -10.71 -4.34 13.21
CA THR A 101 -9.98 -5.61 13.34
C THR A 101 -8.81 -5.76 12.40
N CYS A 102 -8.65 -4.83 11.43
CA CYS A 102 -7.55 -4.77 10.48
C CYS A 102 -6.61 -3.62 10.84
N ASP A 103 -5.30 -3.81 10.65
CA ASP A 103 -4.32 -2.73 10.83
C ASP A 103 -4.33 -1.82 9.59
N ILE A 104 -5.06 -0.71 9.71
CA ILE A 104 -5.16 0.31 8.65
C ILE A 104 -4.52 1.59 9.14
N LYS A 105 -3.48 2.01 8.43
CA LYS A 105 -2.67 3.19 8.68
C LYS A 105 -2.93 4.25 7.61
N VAL A 106 -3.10 5.49 8.02
CA VAL A 106 -3.37 6.61 7.11
C VAL A 106 -2.26 7.65 7.28
N VAL A 107 -1.55 7.89 6.20
CA VAL A 107 -0.54 8.95 6.07
C VAL A 107 -1.08 10.03 5.15
N THR A 108 -0.95 11.29 5.54
CA THR A 108 -1.29 12.43 4.69
C THR A 108 -0.03 13.20 4.35
N LEU A 109 0.28 13.29 3.06
CA LEU A 109 1.38 14.10 2.58
C LEU A 109 0.97 15.59 2.56
N GLU A 110 1.89 16.46 2.92
CA GLU A 110 1.63 17.91 2.99
C GLU A 110 1.42 18.54 1.61
N LYS A 111 1.94 17.89 0.57
CA LYS A 111 1.81 18.34 -0.82
C LYS A 111 1.61 17.14 -1.72
N ASN A 112 0.88 17.36 -2.81
CA ASN A 112 0.85 16.40 -3.90
C ASN A 112 2.25 16.25 -4.51
N VAL A 113 2.78 15.04 -4.46
CA VAL A 113 4.09 14.64 -5.02
C VAL A 113 3.93 13.70 -6.21
N GLY A 114 2.68 13.43 -6.59
CA GLY A 114 2.29 12.52 -7.65
C GLY A 114 2.27 11.05 -7.21
N LYS A 115 1.54 10.22 -7.96
CA LYS A 115 1.34 8.79 -7.66
C LYS A 115 2.66 8.07 -7.35
N GLY A 116 3.69 8.27 -8.16
CA GLY A 116 5.01 7.66 -7.93
C GLY A 116 5.65 8.07 -6.61
N GLY A 117 5.49 9.33 -6.20
CA GLY A 117 5.95 9.84 -4.91
C GLY A 117 5.21 9.21 -3.74
N ALA A 118 3.89 9.11 -3.82
CA ALA A 118 3.06 8.46 -2.80
C ALA A 118 3.37 6.95 -2.68
N VAL A 119 3.52 6.26 -3.82
CA VAL A 119 3.95 4.85 -3.84
C VAL A 119 5.31 4.69 -3.18
N ARG A 120 6.31 5.49 -3.61
CA ARG A 120 7.64 5.47 -3.01
C ARG A 120 7.58 5.68 -1.49
N HIS A 121 6.77 6.62 -1.04
CA HIS A 121 6.58 6.88 0.39
C HIS A 121 6.07 5.61 1.11
N GLY A 122 4.97 5.03 0.62
CA GLY A 122 4.42 3.80 1.22
C GLY A 122 5.39 2.63 1.21
N MET A 123 6.18 2.47 0.14
CA MET A 123 7.18 1.40 0.04
C MET A 123 8.35 1.58 1.02
N LEU A 124 8.75 2.82 1.34
CA LEU A 124 9.81 3.10 2.31
C LEU A 124 9.39 2.92 3.77
N TYR A 125 8.08 3.03 4.04
CA TYR A 125 7.53 3.06 5.40
C TYR A 125 6.54 1.93 5.69
N GLY A 126 6.36 0.98 4.78
CA GLY A 126 5.58 -0.23 5.03
C GLY A 126 6.29 -1.18 6.00
N GLY A 127 5.56 -1.75 6.97
CA GLY A 127 6.09 -2.68 7.98
C GLY A 127 6.13 -4.14 7.53
N GLY A 128 5.62 -4.45 6.34
CA GLY A 128 5.54 -5.82 5.83
C GLY A 128 6.86 -6.35 5.27
N GLU A 129 7.05 -7.65 5.37
CA GLU A 129 8.11 -8.36 4.67
C GLU A 129 7.94 -8.21 3.14
N ARG A 130 6.68 -8.27 2.68
CA ARG A 130 6.30 -8.03 1.29
C ARG A 130 5.44 -6.78 1.17
N LEU A 131 5.66 -6.03 0.11
CA LEU A 131 4.95 -4.78 -0.15
C LEU A 131 4.19 -4.92 -1.47
N LEU A 132 2.87 -4.71 -1.45
CA LEU A 132 2.01 -4.72 -2.64
C LEU A 132 1.48 -3.31 -2.88
N MET A 133 1.66 -2.76 -4.07
CA MET A 133 0.96 -1.55 -4.48
C MET A 133 -0.41 -1.93 -5.06
N ALA A 134 -1.45 -1.29 -4.57
CA ALA A 134 -2.81 -1.42 -5.08
C ALA A 134 -3.43 -0.03 -5.32
N ASP A 135 -4.06 0.15 -6.47
CA ASP A 135 -4.73 1.42 -6.82
C ASP A 135 -5.99 1.64 -5.98
N ALA A 136 -6.20 2.87 -5.52
CA ALA A 136 -7.35 3.26 -4.70
C ALA A 136 -8.70 3.21 -5.45
N ASP A 137 -8.68 3.18 -6.78
CA ASP A 137 -9.85 3.14 -7.64
C ASP A 137 -10.44 1.74 -7.89
N GLY A 138 -9.79 0.70 -7.34
CA GLY A 138 -10.22 -0.69 -7.51
C GLY A 138 -9.93 -1.28 -8.91
N ALA A 139 -9.22 -0.58 -9.79
CA ALA A 139 -8.84 -1.10 -11.11
C ALA A 139 -7.96 -2.35 -11.01
N SER A 140 -7.29 -2.52 -9.89
CA SER A 140 -6.47 -3.68 -9.57
C SER A 140 -7.27 -4.73 -8.80
N ARG A 141 -7.43 -5.93 -9.37
CA ARG A 141 -8.11 -7.03 -8.67
C ARG A 141 -7.20 -7.56 -7.55
N ILE A 142 -7.71 -7.54 -6.33
CA ILE A 142 -6.97 -8.08 -5.18
C ILE A 142 -6.80 -9.60 -5.25
N ASP A 143 -7.69 -10.30 -5.93
CA ASP A 143 -7.60 -11.75 -6.14
C ASP A 143 -6.30 -12.20 -6.82
N ASP A 144 -5.68 -11.32 -7.61
CA ASP A 144 -4.40 -11.59 -8.28
C ASP A 144 -3.21 -11.67 -7.30
N LEU A 145 -3.41 -11.25 -6.03
CA LEU A 145 -2.40 -11.31 -4.98
C LEU A 145 -1.81 -12.72 -4.82
N GLU A 146 -2.66 -13.75 -4.86
CA GLU A 146 -2.18 -15.13 -4.65
C GLU A 146 -1.24 -15.58 -5.76
N GLY A 147 -1.52 -15.17 -7.00
CA GLY A 147 -0.62 -15.42 -8.14
C GLY A 147 0.72 -14.68 -8.01
N LEU A 148 0.68 -13.41 -7.60
CA LEU A 148 1.88 -12.61 -7.35
C LEU A 148 2.70 -13.19 -6.18
N TRP A 149 2.02 -13.62 -5.12
CA TRP A 149 2.66 -14.23 -3.94
C TRP A 149 3.42 -15.49 -4.31
N LYS A 150 2.73 -16.42 -4.99
CA LYS A 150 3.34 -17.67 -5.48
C LYS A 150 4.54 -17.38 -6.38
N LYS A 151 4.41 -16.41 -7.29
CA LYS A 151 5.51 -16.06 -8.20
C LYS A 151 6.68 -15.45 -7.46
N MET A 152 6.44 -14.68 -6.40
CA MET A 152 7.50 -14.15 -5.55
C MET A 152 8.26 -15.29 -4.84
N ASP A 153 7.56 -16.29 -4.31
CA ASP A 153 8.19 -17.47 -3.67
C ASP A 153 9.11 -18.23 -4.64
N GLU A 154 8.73 -18.29 -5.93
CA GLU A 154 9.52 -18.95 -6.96
C GLU A 154 10.80 -18.19 -7.33
N ILE A 155 10.74 -16.85 -7.44
CA ILE A 155 11.86 -16.04 -7.95
C ILE A 155 12.79 -15.51 -6.87
N ALA A 156 12.28 -15.36 -5.65
CA ALA A 156 12.98 -14.78 -4.50
C ALA A 156 12.86 -15.68 -3.27
N PRO A 157 13.39 -16.92 -3.32
CA PRO A 157 13.35 -17.83 -2.17
C PRO A 157 14.21 -17.30 -1.03
N GLY A 158 13.69 -17.39 0.20
CA GLY A 158 14.35 -16.83 1.38
C GLY A 158 14.34 -15.30 1.38
N ASN A 159 15.41 -14.67 1.86
CA ASN A 159 15.52 -13.21 1.97
C ASN A 159 16.13 -12.53 0.74
N VAL A 160 16.03 -13.12 -0.44
CA VAL A 160 16.54 -12.51 -1.67
C VAL A 160 15.56 -11.43 -2.13
N PRO A 161 16.02 -10.18 -2.38
CA PRO A 161 15.14 -9.14 -2.92
C PRO A 161 14.59 -9.53 -4.30
N GLY A 162 13.28 -9.32 -4.50
CA GLY A 162 12.61 -9.62 -5.75
C GLY A 162 11.51 -8.63 -6.09
N VAL A 163 11.14 -8.55 -7.36
CA VAL A 163 10.02 -7.75 -7.86
C VAL A 163 9.18 -8.60 -8.80
N VAL A 164 7.88 -8.68 -8.53
CA VAL A 164 6.91 -9.32 -9.41
C VAL A 164 5.90 -8.28 -9.90
N VAL A 165 5.64 -8.30 -11.19
CA VAL A 165 4.74 -7.34 -11.83
C VAL A 165 3.62 -8.09 -12.52
N GLY A 166 2.36 -7.80 -12.16
CA GLY A 166 1.18 -8.30 -12.85
C GLY A 166 0.95 -7.50 -14.15
N SER A 167 0.74 -8.20 -15.26
CA SER A 167 0.43 -7.58 -16.55
C SER A 167 -0.89 -8.11 -17.11
N ARG A 168 -1.71 -7.21 -17.65
CA ARG A 168 -2.92 -7.54 -18.41
C ARG A 168 -2.69 -7.55 -19.93
N ALA A 169 -1.45 -7.53 -20.39
CA ALA A 169 -1.12 -7.45 -21.81
C ALA A 169 -1.75 -8.57 -22.66
N HIS A 170 -2.05 -9.73 -22.07
CA HIS A 170 -2.73 -10.84 -22.73
C HIS A 170 -4.26 -10.66 -22.83
N LEU A 171 -4.86 -9.74 -22.08
CA LEU A 171 -6.32 -9.52 -22.05
C LEU A 171 -6.76 -8.36 -22.92
N VAL A 172 -5.85 -7.46 -23.30
CA VAL A 172 -6.19 -6.23 -24.01
C VAL A 172 -5.16 -5.96 -25.10
N LYS A 173 -5.63 -5.63 -26.29
CA LYS A 173 -4.76 -5.13 -27.37
C LYS A 173 -4.25 -3.71 -27.12
N SER A 174 -4.61 -3.07 -26.00
CA SER A 174 -4.21 -1.73 -25.61
C SER A 174 -4.17 -1.60 -24.08
N GLU A 175 -3.06 -1.07 -23.56
CA GLU A 175 -2.75 -0.67 -22.18
C GLU A 175 -2.65 -1.80 -21.14
N ALA A 176 -1.41 -2.15 -20.78
CA ALA A 176 -1.09 -3.05 -19.67
C ALA A 176 -1.19 -2.30 -18.33
N VAL A 177 -2.03 -2.79 -17.42
CA VAL A 177 -2.00 -2.35 -16.01
C VAL A 177 -0.96 -3.20 -15.29
N VAL A 178 0.01 -2.52 -14.70
CA VAL A 178 1.15 -3.12 -14.00
C VAL A 178 0.90 -3.10 -12.50
N LYS A 179 0.94 -4.26 -11.83
CA LYS A 179 1.01 -4.38 -10.37
C LYS A 179 2.44 -4.69 -9.96
N VAL A 180 2.91 -4.04 -8.93
CA VAL A 180 4.27 -4.21 -8.45
C VAL A 180 4.23 -4.76 -7.02
N CYS A 181 4.90 -5.89 -6.80
CA CYS A 181 5.14 -6.45 -5.48
C CYS A 181 6.65 -6.45 -5.21
N PHE A 182 7.06 -5.91 -4.07
CA PHE A 182 8.44 -5.88 -3.62
C PHE A 182 8.62 -6.76 -2.40
N LEU A 183 9.78 -7.43 -2.29
CA LEU A 183 10.22 -8.07 -1.07
C LEU A 183 11.17 -7.12 -0.34
N LYS A 184 10.86 -6.79 0.91
CA LYS A 184 11.76 -6.06 1.79
C LYS A 184 12.82 -7.05 2.28
N SER A 185 14.09 -6.83 1.95
CA SER A 185 15.19 -7.57 2.56
C SER A 185 15.48 -6.95 3.91
N SER A 186 15.33 -7.71 4.99
CA SER A 186 15.93 -7.36 6.29
C SER A 186 17.45 -7.51 6.14
N LEU A 187 18.19 -6.43 6.29
CA LEU A 187 19.65 -6.43 6.40
C LEU A 187 20.08 -7.04 7.73
#